data_c499c68969abbe4ca1a3312f0a56f261
#
_entry.id   c499c68969abbe4ca1a3312f0a56f261
#
_cell.length_a   1.000
_cell.length_b   1.000
_cell.length_c   1.000
_cell.angle_alpha   90.00
_cell.angle_beta   90.00
_cell.angle_gamma   90.00
#
_symmetry.space_group_name_H-M   'P 1'
#
loop_
_entity.id
_entity.type
_entity.pdbx_description
1 polymer ?
#
loop_
_entity_poly.entity_id
_entity_poly.type
_entity_poly.pdbx_seq_one_letter_code
_entity_poly.pdbx_strand_id
1 'polypeptide(L)' 'MTKVSYPGLANPVAEFEKLTPLVKELERLKLKCRPFGSDYHAISIALDAINSTAYHFTRRPHFYSTLSGGQG' A
#
# COMPACT_ATOMS: atom_id res chain seq x y z
N MET A 1 11.63 -23.87 -26.67
CA MET A 1 11.51 -23.15 -25.44
C MET A 1 10.61 -21.95 -25.56
N THR A 2 9.75 -21.76 -24.63
CA THR A 2 8.80 -20.67 -24.68
C THR A 2 9.38 -19.42 -24.08
N LYS A 3 9.22 -18.32 -24.78
CA LYS A 3 9.69 -17.06 -24.30
C LYS A 3 8.56 -16.37 -23.54
N VAL A 4 8.82 -16.04 -22.28
CA VAL A 4 7.81 -15.39 -21.45
C VAL A 4 7.94 -13.88 -21.59
N SER A 5 6.82 -13.22 -21.75
CA SER A 5 6.80 -11.78 -21.91
C SER A 5 6.25 -11.14 -20.63
N TYR A 6 6.89 -10.09 -20.17
CA TYR A 6 6.48 -9.39 -18.96
C TYR A 6 6.19 -7.94 -19.31
N PRO A 7 4.95 -7.63 -19.67
CA PRO A 7 4.62 -6.27 -20.15
C PRO A 7 4.74 -5.19 -19.07
N GLY A 8 4.76 -5.58 -17.81
CA GLY A 8 4.80 -4.60 -16.75
C GLY A 8 3.43 -3.98 -16.52
N LEU A 9 3.41 -2.89 -15.78
CA LEU A 9 2.16 -2.21 -15.45
C LEU A 9 1.96 -1.05 -16.40
N ALA A 10 0.93 -1.16 -17.23
CA ALA A 10 0.64 -0.11 -18.20
C ALA A 10 0.11 1.16 -17.52
N ASN A 11 -0.66 0.98 -16.44
CA ASN A 11 -1.22 2.10 -15.71
C ASN A 11 -1.07 1.85 -14.21
N PRO A 12 0.14 2.11 -13.67
CA PRO A 12 0.40 1.82 -12.27
C PRO A 12 -0.55 2.51 -11.31
N VAL A 13 -0.93 3.75 -11.60
CA VAL A 13 -1.82 4.48 -10.71
C VAL A 13 -3.14 3.73 -10.56
N ALA A 14 -3.73 3.33 -11.68
CA ALA A 14 -5.01 2.60 -11.63
C ALA A 14 -4.86 1.27 -10.90
N GLU A 15 -3.75 0.57 -11.15
CA GLU A 15 -3.54 -0.73 -10.52
C GLU A 15 -3.40 -0.58 -9.00
N PHE A 16 -2.65 0.42 -8.55
CA PHE A 16 -2.46 0.59 -7.12
C PHE A 16 -3.68 1.19 -6.45
N GLU A 17 -4.51 1.93 -7.18
CA GLU A 17 -5.76 2.40 -6.63
C GLU A 17 -6.70 1.25 -6.30
N LYS A 18 -6.61 0.16 -7.03
CA LYS A 18 -7.42 -1.02 -6.74
C LYS A 18 -7.09 -1.63 -5.39
N LEU A 19 -5.92 -1.34 -4.84
CA LEU A 19 -5.51 -1.85 -3.55
C LEU A 19 -5.99 -0.98 -2.40
N THR A 20 -6.63 0.15 -2.70
CA THR A 20 -7.10 1.05 -1.65
C THR A 20 -7.96 0.35 -0.60
N PRO A 21 -8.93 -0.51 -0.97
CA PRO A 21 -9.71 -1.21 0.06
C PRO A 21 -8.84 -2.06 0.97
N LEU A 22 -7.81 -2.70 0.41
CA LEU A 22 -6.90 -3.52 1.20
C LEU A 22 -6.12 -2.65 2.18
N VAL A 23 -5.63 -1.51 1.72
CA VAL A 23 -4.86 -0.61 2.58
C VAL A 23 -5.74 -0.10 3.71
N LYS A 24 -6.98 0.27 3.40
CA LYS A 24 -7.90 0.73 4.43
C LYS A 24 -8.23 -0.37 5.44
N GLU A 25 -8.33 -1.59 4.95
CA GLU A 25 -8.59 -2.71 5.85
C GLU A 25 -7.40 -2.95 6.78
N LEU A 26 -6.19 -2.84 6.25
CA LEU A 26 -5.00 -2.99 7.09
C LEU A 26 -4.94 -1.88 8.14
N GLU A 27 -5.30 -0.65 7.76
CA GLU A 27 -5.33 0.44 8.73
C GLU A 27 -6.36 0.19 9.82
N ARG A 28 -7.51 -0.36 9.44
CA ARG A 28 -8.54 -0.70 10.40
C ARG A 28 -8.06 -1.78 11.37
N LEU A 29 -7.37 -2.79 10.85
CA LEU A 29 -6.82 -3.83 11.69
C LEU A 29 -5.78 -3.30 12.65
N LYS A 30 -4.97 -2.34 12.17
CA LYS A 30 -3.96 -1.74 13.02
C LYS A 30 -4.57 -1.06 14.24
N LEU A 31 -5.71 -0.43 14.06
CA LEU A 31 -6.38 0.24 15.16
C LEU A 31 -6.91 -0.71 16.21
N LYS A 32 -7.05 -1.99 15.87
CA LYS A 32 -7.48 -2.99 16.83
C LYS A 32 -6.34 -3.56 17.63
N CYS A 33 -5.11 -3.23 17.26
CA CYS A 33 -3.94 -3.74 17.94
C CYS A 33 -3.52 -2.77 19.03
N ARG A 34 -2.81 -3.32 20.01
CA ARG A 34 -2.27 -2.49 21.08
C ARG A 34 -1.28 -1.50 20.47
N PRO A 35 -1.47 -0.20 20.72
CA PRO A 35 -0.58 0.80 20.13
C PRO A 35 0.88 0.52 20.47
N PHE A 36 1.71 0.55 19.45
CA PHE A 36 3.16 0.32 19.57
C PHE A 36 3.52 -1.08 20.05
N GLY A 37 2.56 -2.00 20.03
CA GLY A 37 2.87 -3.39 20.30
C GLY A 37 3.40 -4.08 19.07
N SER A 38 3.73 -5.37 19.19
CA SER A 38 4.33 -6.11 18.08
C SER A 38 3.37 -6.28 16.92
N ASP A 39 2.09 -6.51 17.18
CA ASP A 39 1.11 -6.66 16.11
C ASP A 39 0.91 -5.35 15.37
N TYR A 40 0.80 -4.26 16.10
CA TYR A 40 0.69 -2.93 15.53
C TYR A 40 1.89 -2.64 14.62
N HIS A 41 3.08 -2.98 15.11
CA HIS A 41 4.29 -2.72 14.37
C HIS A 41 4.35 -3.55 13.09
N ALA A 42 3.93 -4.80 13.16
CA ALA A 42 3.94 -5.68 12.00
C ALA A 42 3.05 -5.12 10.89
N ILE A 43 1.85 -4.65 11.25
CA ILE A 43 0.95 -4.08 10.26
C ILE A 43 1.50 -2.77 9.71
N SER A 44 2.15 -1.98 10.56
CA SER A 44 2.77 -0.73 10.11
C SER A 44 3.85 -0.99 9.06
N ILE A 45 4.63 -2.04 9.24
CA ILE A 45 5.65 -2.40 8.26
C ILE A 45 5.00 -2.77 6.94
N ALA A 46 3.91 -3.53 6.98
CA ALA A 46 3.20 -3.91 5.75
C ALA A 46 2.68 -2.68 5.02
N LEU A 47 2.12 -1.73 5.75
CA LEU A 47 1.60 -0.50 5.15
C LEU A 47 2.73 0.32 4.54
N ASP A 48 3.86 0.42 5.24
CA ASP A 48 5.01 1.13 4.70
C ASP A 48 5.52 0.49 3.41
N ALA A 49 5.54 -0.84 3.37
CA ALA A 49 6.00 -1.56 2.19
C ALA A 49 5.08 -1.29 1.01
N ILE A 50 3.77 -1.29 1.24
CA ILE A 50 2.81 -1.02 0.17
C ILE A 50 2.98 0.40 -0.34
N ASN A 51 3.14 1.38 0.56
CA ASN A 51 3.35 2.75 0.15
C ASN A 51 4.65 2.92 -0.62
N SER A 52 5.72 2.27 -0.18
CA SER A 52 6.99 2.33 -0.89
C SER A 52 6.89 1.73 -2.27
N THR A 53 6.19 0.61 -2.38
CA THR A 53 6.00 -0.04 -3.67
C THR A 53 5.17 0.85 -4.60
N ALA A 54 4.09 1.43 -4.08
CA ALA A 54 3.27 2.34 -4.86
C ALA A 54 4.10 3.52 -5.37
N TYR A 55 4.95 4.07 -4.50
CA TYR A 55 5.80 5.18 -4.91
C TYR A 55 6.75 4.76 -6.04
N HIS A 56 7.28 3.54 -5.94
CA HIS A 56 8.18 3.07 -6.98
C HIS A 56 7.53 3.11 -8.36
N PHE A 57 6.27 2.74 -8.43
CA PHE A 57 5.58 2.68 -9.72
C PHE A 57 4.86 3.95 -10.11
N THR A 58 4.32 4.68 -9.16
CA THR A 58 3.49 5.85 -9.45
C THR A 58 4.23 7.17 -9.28
N ARG A 59 5.34 7.15 -8.55
CA ARG A 59 6.12 8.34 -8.20
C ARG A 59 5.33 9.35 -7.40
N ARG A 60 4.30 8.89 -6.70
CA ARG A 60 3.50 9.72 -5.82
C ARG A 60 3.79 9.37 -4.38
N PRO A 61 4.52 10.20 -3.65
CA PRO A 61 4.76 9.93 -2.23
C PRO A 61 3.45 9.96 -1.47
N HIS A 62 3.34 9.11 -0.47
CA HIS A 62 2.13 9.03 0.37
C HIS A 62 0.88 8.76 -0.46
N PHE A 63 1.01 7.88 -1.44
CA PHE A 63 -0.07 7.59 -2.37
C PHE A 63 -1.39 7.28 -1.65
N TYR A 64 -1.33 6.40 -0.65
CA TYR A 64 -2.54 6.00 0.07
C TYR A 64 -2.90 6.93 1.21
N SER A 65 -1.96 7.72 1.67
CA SER A 65 -2.24 8.64 2.76
C SER A 65 -3.23 9.71 2.35
N THR A 66 -3.11 10.20 1.13
CA THR A 66 -4.05 11.20 0.65
C THR A 66 -5.43 10.62 0.47
N LEU A 67 -5.51 9.33 0.16
CA LEU A 67 -6.79 8.67 -0.03
C LEU A 67 -7.50 8.43 1.28
N SER A 68 -6.75 8.24 2.35
CA SER A 68 -7.38 7.98 3.65
C SER A 68 -7.84 9.27 4.33
N GLY A 69 -7.57 10.39 3.72
CA GLY A 69 -8.02 11.64 4.26
C GLY A 69 -7.28 12.03 5.50
N GLY A 70 -6.30 11.46 5.75
CA GLY A 70 -5.59 11.63 6.87
C GLY A 70 -5.17 12.90 7.09
N GLN A 71 -4.96 13.33 7.79
CA GLN A 71 -4.60 14.31 7.94
C GLN A 71 -3.52 14.40 8.00
N GLY A 72 -3.19 14.72 7.70
CA GLY A 72 -1.93 14.87 7.46
C GLY A 72 -0.94 14.88 8.18
#